data_fb617112bdbd4aa056e0cdc5784d8965
#
_entry.id   fb617112bdbd4aa056e0cdc5784d8965
#
_cell.length_a   1.000
_cell.length_b   1.000
_cell.length_c   1.000
_cell.angle_alpha   90.00
_cell.angle_beta   90.00
_cell.angle_gamma   90.00
#
_symmetry.space_group_name_H-M   'P 1'
#
loop_
_entity.id
_entity.type
_entity.pdbx_description
1 polymer ?
#
loop_
_entity_poly.entity_id
_entity_poly.type
_entity_poly.pdbx_seq_one_letter_code
_entity_poly.pdbx_strand_id
1 'polypeptide(L)'
;MRKTFCEVNLKNLKSNIEKIISTHNDYSYYFGVVKADCYGHGDLSSIQHIIDGGCNYLAVATMKEALFIRDNYKDIPILFLGCVNYDDIGLCNEKNITISVCNLEHAKMIREYTDKYNCSNLKCHIKINTGMNRLGISKENEFLEVFDLVSNICIEGIYSHIYEASNEEVYLKQLGIFENIVKKIDYSDMIIHLSASDALVNYSKPDFINGCRLGIIMYGFNDKIKLDSTFRVVSEVIQINTLNKGDTLGYNGMYQASSDNEKIAVVPIGYADGIIRKNTGRYVYINNKKYNIVGNICMDMLFVKVDDSVNVYDQVELLRDIEHINYVSEYLDTIPYEVMCTISKRVERVYIL
;
A
#
# COMPACT_ATOMS: atom_id res chain seq x y z
N MET A 1 -25.85 7.85 13.53
CA MET A 1 -24.69 7.68 12.62
C MET A 1 -24.34 6.21 12.60
N ARG A 2 -24.02 5.62 11.43
CA ARG A 2 -23.62 4.21 11.29
C ARG A 2 -22.30 3.99 12.04
N LYS A 3 -22.24 3.03 12.97
CA LYS A 3 -21.03 2.70 13.72
C LYS A 3 -20.17 1.67 12.93
N THR A 4 -19.88 2.00 11.69
CA THR A 4 -18.96 1.24 10.81
C THR A 4 -17.79 2.14 10.52
N PHE A 5 -16.58 1.73 10.91
CA PHE A 5 -15.37 2.51 10.75
C PHE A 5 -14.14 1.62 10.60
N CYS A 6 -13.09 2.21 10.05
CA CYS A 6 -11.76 1.63 10.00
C CYS A 6 -10.91 2.28 11.10
N GLU A 7 -10.48 1.48 12.05
CA GLU A 7 -9.57 1.90 13.11
C GLU A 7 -8.13 1.80 12.59
N VAL A 8 -7.40 2.90 12.68
CA VAL A 8 -6.00 3.02 12.29
C VAL A 8 -5.16 3.32 13.52
N ASN A 9 -4.31 2.39 13.93
CA ASN A 9 -3.43 2.55 15.07
C ASN A 9 -2.13 3.24 14.66
N LEU A 10 -2.06 4.54 14.88
CA LEU A 10 -0.93 5.39 14.50
C LEU A 10 0.31 5.14 15.36
N LYS A 11 0.13 4.78 16.63
CA LYS A 11 1.23 4.42 17.52
C LYS A 11 1.92 3.15 17.03
N ASN A 12 1.16 2.13 16.65
CA ASN A 12 1.70 0.89 16.10
C ASN A 12 2.40 1.15 14.75
N LEU A 13 1.81 2.00 13.89
CA LEU A 13 2.42 2.38 12.62
C LEU A 13 3.81 3.01 12.82
N LYS A 14 3.91 3.99 13.71
CA LYS A 14 5.19 4.63 14.05
C LYS A 14 6.17 3.62 14.66
N SER A 15 5.75 2.86 15.65
CA SER A 15 6.58 1.85 16.34
C SER A 15 7.10 0.77 15.38
N ASN A 16 6.28 0.32 14.42
CA ASN A 16 6.71 -0.61 13.38
C ASN A 16 7.87 -0.04 12.56
N ILE A 17 7.75 1.22 12.13
CA ILE A 17 8.77 1.89 11.32
C ILE A 17 10.07 2.07 12.12
N GLU A 18 9.99 2.56 13.36
CA GLU A 18 11.14 2.69 14.26
C GLU A 18 11.86 1.35 14.44
N LYS A 19 11.11 0.28 14.62
CA LYS A 19 11.65 -1.08 14.77
C LYS A 19 12.31 -1.59 13.50
N ILE A 20 11.70 -1.36 12.33
CA ILE A 20 12.28 -1.72 11.03
C ILE A 20 13.59 -0.99 10.81
N ILE A 21 13.60 0.34 11.02
CA ILE A 21 14.78 1.19 10.84
C ILE A 21 15.88 0.81 11.83
N SER A 22 15.56 0.55 13.10
CA SER A 22 16.57 0.12 14.09
C SER A 22 17.21 -1.21 13.75
N THR A 23 16.46 -2.12 13.10
CA THR A 23 16.97 -3.42 12.65
C THR A 23 17.81 -3.33 11.38
N HIS A 24 17.52 -2.34 10.52
CA HIS A 24 18.18 -2.10 9.24
C HIS A 24 18.69 -0.65 9.17
N ASN A 25 19.56 -0.26 10.11
CA ASN A 25 20.01 1.12 10.32
C ASN A 25 21.20 1.55 9.43
N ASP A 26 21.53 0.76 8.44
CA ASP A 26 22.65 0.95 7.52
C ASP A 26 22.25 1.64 6.20
N TYR A 27 20.99 2.06 6.07
CA TYR A 27 20.53 2.89 4.96
C TYR A 27 20.53 4.37 5.36
N SER A 28 20.78 5.25 4.38
CA SER A 28 20.68 6.72 4.56
C SER A 28 19.29 7.24 4.22
N TYR A 29 18.55 6.53 3.33
CA TYR A 29 17.26 6.94 2.82
C TYR A 29 16.21 5.85 3.03
N TYR A 30 15.18 6.20 3.82
CA TYR A 30 14.01 5.35 4.09
C TYR A 30 12.80 5.96 3.44
N PHE A 31 12.40 5.39 2.30
CA PHE A 31 11.21 5.85 1.57
C PHE A 31 9.94 5.26 2.18
N GLY A 32 9.11 6.08 2.81
CA GLY A 32 7.75 5.70 3.18
C GLY A 32 6.86 5.66 1.95
N VAL A 33 6.37 4.47 1.55
CA VAL A 33 5.48 4.32 0.39
C VAL A 33 4.05 4.57 0.83
N VAL A 34 3.53 5.76 0.53
CA VAL A 34 2.24 6.28 1.03
C VAL A 34 1.15 6.37 -0.06
N LYS A 35 1.36 5.72 -1.19
CA LYS A 35 0.36 5.63 -2.27
C LYS A 35 -0.93 4.94 -1.84
N ALA A 36 -1.99 5.13 -2.63
CA ALA A 36 -3.31 4.54 -2.39
C ALA A 36 -3.83 4.83 -0.96
N ASP A 37 -3.78 6.11 -0.58
CA ASP A 37 -4.26 6.57 0.72
C ASP A 37 -3.55 5.86 1.89
N CYS A 38 -2.22 5.78 1.84
CA CYS A 38 -1.39 5.01 2.78
C CYS A 38 -1.84 3.55 2.89
N TYR A 39 -2.05 2.87 1.75
CA TYR A 39 -2.58 1.49 1.71
C TYR A 39 -3.94 1.36 2.42
N GLY A 40 -4.81 2.36 2.26
CA GLY A 40 -6.12 2.40 2.88
C GLY A 40 -6.16 2.93 4.32
N HIS A 41 -5.01 3.26 4.93
CA HIS A 41 -4.94 3.78 6.31
C HIS A 41 -5.37 5.25 6.43
N GLY A 42 -5.56 5.93 5.29
CA GLY A 42 -6.00 7.34 5.29
C GLY A 42 -4.84 8.33 5.33
N ASP A 43 -5.15 9.52 5.61
CA ASP A 43 -4.59 10.82 5.27
C ASP A 43 -3.31 11.27 6.02
N LEU A 44 -3.24 12.58 6.26
CA LEU A 44 -2.12 13.29 6.88
C LEU A 44 -1.68 12.72 8.23
N SER A 45 -2.61 12.18 9.03
CA SER A 45 -2.26 11.61 10.33
C SER A 45 -1.35 10.38 10.18
N SER A 46 -1.65 9.51 9.21
CA SER A 46 -0.79 8.37 8.90
C SER A 46 0.57 8.83 8.35
N ILE A 47 0.58 9.82 7.45
CA ILE A 47 1.82 10.36 6.85
C ILE A 47 2.71 10.98 7.92
N GLN A 48 2.15 11.76 8.86
CA GLN A 48 2.92 12.35 9.94
C GLN A 48 3.62 11.28 10.78
N HIS A 49 2.92 10.20 11.15
CA HIS A 49 3.51 9.13 11.95
C HIS A 49 4.54 8.30 11.16
N ILE A 50 4.40 8.23 9.83
CA ILE A 50 5.43 7.62 8.96
C ILE A 50 6.71 8.45 8.97
N ILE A 51 6.59 9.77 8.88
CA ILE A 51 7.74 10.69 8.98
C ILE A 51 8.35 10.63 10.38
N ASP A 52 7.54 10.72 11.43
CA ASP A 52 7.99 10.68 12.83
C ASP A 52 8.61 9.33 13.20
N GLY A 53 8.27 8.25 12.50
CA GLY A 53 8.88 6.92 12.62
C GLY A 53 10.26 6.82 11.99
N GLY A 54 10.69 7.82 11.20
CA GLY A 54 12.03 7.90 10.63
C GLY A 54 12.09 7.79 9.10
N CYS A 55 10.96 7.71 8.38
CA CYS A 55 10.99 7.84 6.93
C CYS A 55 11.37 9.27 6.54
N ASN A 56 12.48 9.43 5.82
CA ASN A 56 13.01 10.73 5.41
C ASN A 56 12.76 11.06 3.93
N TYR A 57 12.03 10.21 3.24
CA TYR A 57 11.55 10.38 1.87
C TYR A 57 10.16 9.74 1.73
N LEU A 58 9.26 10.31 0.94
CA LEU A 58 7.96 9.73 0.66
C LEU A 58 7.86 9.27 -0.81
N ALA A 59 7.11 8.21 -1.06
CA ALA A 59 6.92 7.71 -2.43
C ALA A 59 5.43 7.49 -2.71
N VAL A 60 4.96 8.04 -3.84
CA VAL A 60 3.56 8.06 -4.28
C VAL A 60 3.41 7.53 -5.70
N ALA A 61 2.18 7.25 -6.15
CA ALA A 61 1.90 6.71 -7.47
C ALA A 61 1.17 7.68 -8.40
N THR A 62 0.56 8.73 -7.88
CA THR A 62 -0.21 9.70 -8.66
C THR A 62 0.19 11.14 -8.33
N MET A 63 0.03 12.06 -9.31
CA MET A 63 0.26 13.49 -9.08
C MET A 63 -0.66 14.05 -8.01
N LYS A 64 -1.91 13.58 -7.94
CA LYS A 64 -2.86 14.01 -6.91
C LYS A 64 -2.35 13.68 -5.50
N GLU A 65 -1.77 12.51 -5.29
CA GLU A 65 -1.14 12.14 -4.01
C GLU A 65 0.07 13.02 -3.71
N ALA A 66 0.94 13.25 -4.70
CA ALA A 66 2.12 14.10 -4.54
C ALA A 66 1.76 15.53 -4.15
N LEU A 67 0.79 16.13 -4.85
CA LEU A 67 0.32 17.49 -4.57
C LEU A 67 -0.35 17.59 -3.21
N PHE A 68 -1.20 16.63 -2.84
CA PHE A 68 -1.83 16.58 -1.52
C PHE A 68 -0.80 16.58 -0.40
N ILE A 69 0.26 15.78 -0.54
CA ILE A 69 1.35 15.74 0.44
C ILE A 69 2.11 17.08 0.45
N ARG A 70 2.50 17.61 -0.71
CA ARG A 70 3.27 18.85 -0.81
C ARG A 70 2.53 20.06 -0.26
N ASP A 71 1.21 20.13 -0.42
CA ASP A 71 0.40 21.22 0.15
C ASP A 71 0.43 21.25 1.67
N ASN A 72 0.61 20.08 2.31
CA ASN A 72 0.64 19.94 3.76
C ASN A 72 2.05 19.82 4.35
N TYR A 73 3.02 19.31 3.60
CA TYR A 73 4.41 19.11 4.01
C TYR A 73 5.36 19.79 3.02
N LYS A 74 5.99 20.90 3.43
CA LYS A 74 6.78 21.76 2.53
C LYS A 74 8.15 21.15 2.19
N ASP A 75 8.78 20.45 3.13
CA ASP A 75 10.20 20.12 3.05
C ASP A 75 10.50 18.64 2.79
N ILE A 76 9.57 17.73 3.14
CA ILE A 76 9.80 16.30 2.92
C ILE A 76 9.98 15.98 1.42
N PRO A 77 11.04 15.30 1.01
CA PRO A 77 11.20 14.87 -0.38
C PRO A 77 10.09 13.90 -0.79
N ILE A 78 9.62 14.02 -2.04
CA ILE A 78 8.54 13.20 -2.58
C ILE A 78 8.98 12.63 -3.93
N LEU A 79 9.01 11.30 -4.05
CA LEU A 79 9.24 10.60 -5.31
C LEU A 79 7.92 10.16 -5.93
N PHE A 80 7.63 10.66 -7.12
CA PHE A 80 6.53 10.18 -7.94
C PHE A 80 6.98 8.95 -8.74
N LEU A 81 6.50 7.76 -8.37
CA LEU A 81 6.90 6.47 -8.93
C LEU A 81 6.34 6.17 -10.33
N GLY A 82 5.34 6.92 -10.75
CA GLY A 82 4.72 6.83 -12.09
C GLY A 82 5.51 7.60 -13.14
N CYS A 83 5.04 7.55 -14.38
CA CYS A 83 5.55 8.40 -15.45
C CYS A 83 4.80 9.73 -15.43
N VAL A 84 5.52 10.84 -15.30
CA VAL A 84 4.92 12.19 -15.36
C VAL A 84 4.45 12.49 -16.79
N ASN A 85 3.34 13.18 -16.92
CA ASN A 85 2.88 13.70 -18.21
C ASN A 85 3.60 15.02 -18.55
N TYR A 86 3.63 15.37 -19.85
CA TYR A 86 4.26 16.61 -20.34
C TYR A 86 3.76 17.85 -19.58
N ASP A 87 2.45 17.96 -19.41
CA ASP A 87 1.81 19.13 -18.77
C ASP A 87 2.08 19.24 -17.26
N ASP A 88 2.47 18.15 -16.62
CA ASP A 88 2.74 18.09 -15.17
C ASP A 88 4.21 18.37 -14.80
N ILE A 89 5.14 18.38 -15.78
CA ILE A 89 6.59 18.57 -15.52
C ILE A 89 6.87 19.90 -14.82
N GLY A 90 6.28 20.99 -15.33
CA GLY A 90 6.44 22.32 -14.73
C GLY A 90 5.95 22.38 -13.29
N LEU A 91 4.85 21.72 -13.00
CA LEU A 91 4.29 21.62 -11.65
C LEU A 91 5.21 20.81 -10.72
N CYS A 92 5.82 19.73 -11.21
CA CYS A 92 6.82 18.99 -10.44
C CYS A 92 8.04 19.86 -10.09
N ASN A 93 8.53 20.65 -11.04
CA ASN A 93 9.61 21.59 -10.81
C ASN A 93 9.23 22.67 -9.78
N GLU A 94 8.04 23.28 -9.91
CA GLU A 94 7.55 24.32 -8.96
C GLU A 94 7.35 23.76 -7.55
N LYS A 95 6.77 22.58 -7.45
CA LYS A 95 6.39 21.96 -6.18
C LYS A 95 7.49 21.07 -5.57
N ASN A 96 8.69 21.05 -6.14
CA ASN A 96 9.80 20.19 -5.70
C ASN A 96 9.38 18.73 -5.52
N ILE A 97 8.77 18.16 -6.56
CA ILE A 97 8.40 16.75 -6.65
C ILE A 97 9.39 16.05 -7.56
N THR A 98 10.12 15.10 -7.03
CA THR A 98 11.08 14.27 -7.79
C THR A 98 10.32 13.30 -8.69
N ILE A 99 10.62 13.30 -9.99
CA ILE A 99 9.97 12.46 -10.99
C ILE A 99 10.73 11.16 -11.24
N SER A 100 10.05 10.13 -11.76
CA SER A 100 10.70 8.92 -12.26
C SER A 100 10.88 8.99 -13.78
N VAL A 101 12.08 8.73 -14.28
CA VAL A 101 12.33 8.55 -15.72
C VAL A 101 12.19 7.07 -16.05
N CYS A 102 11.18 6.72 -16.84
CA CYS A 102 10.71 5.33 -16.97
C CYS A 102 11.17 4.62 -18.27
N ASN A 103 11.53 5.35 -19.31
CA ASN A 103 12.01 4.84 -20.60
C ASN A 103 12.61 5.98 -21.43
N LEU A 104 13.19 5.62 -22.59
CA LEU A 104 13.84 6.57 -23.49
C LEU A 104 12.91 7.66 -24.03
N GLU A 105 11.69 7.29 -24.45
CA GLU A 105 10.71 8.27 -24.97
C GLU A 105 10.27 9.27 -23.90
N HIS A 106 10.14 8.78 -22.65
CA HIS A 106 9.85 9.63 -21.51
C HIS A 106 11.03 10.61 -21.21
N ALA A 107 12.27 10.14 -21.33
CA ALA A 107 13.45 11.00 -21.21
C ALA A 107 13.51 12.09 -22.28
N LYS A 108 13.22 11.74 -23.54
CA LYS A 108 13.14 12.70 -24.66
C LYS A 108 12.06 13.77 -24.41
N MET A 109 10.90 13.36 -23.94
CA MET A 109 9.79 14.26 -23.58
C MET A 109 10.19 15.23 -22.46
N ILE A 110 10.87 14.73 -21.42
CA ILE A 110 11.38 15.55 -20.31
C ILE A 110 12.41 16.55 -20.86
N ARG A 111 13.34 16.08 -21.69
CA ARG A 111 14.36 16.93 -22.31
C ARG A 111 13.76 18.03 -23.16
N GLU A 112 12.80 17.72 -24.02
CA GLU A 112 12.09 18.72 -24.84
C GLU A 112 11.42 19.79 -23.97
N TYR A 113 10.76 19.36 -22.88
CA TYR A 113 10.11 20.29 -21.95
C TYR A 113 11.15 21.21 -21.27
N THR A 114 12.22 20.63 -20.73
CA THR A 114 13.23 21.36 -19.96
C THR A 114 14.12 22.26 -20.82
N ASP A 115 14.31 21.94 -22.09
CA ASP A 115 14.97 22.85 -23.06
C ASP A 115 14.09 24.06 -23.42
N LYS A 116 12.76 23.89 -23.40
CA LYS A 116 11.80 24.95 -23.70
C LYS A 116 11.50 25.85 -22.50
N TYR A 117 11.49 25.28 -21.31
CA TYR A 117 11.14 25.95 -20.07
C TYR A 117 12.25 25.81 -19.05
N ASN A 118 12.49 26.85 -18.28
CA ASN A 118 13.50 26.77 -17.21
C ASN A 118 13.02 25.87 -16.05
N CYS A 119 13.62 24.69 -15.94
CA CYS A 119 13.30 23.69 -14.92
C CYS A 119 14.54 23.34 -14.05
N SER A 120 15.29 24.34 -13.62
CA SER A 120 16.56 24.20 -12.89
C SER A 120 16.45 23.45 -11.55
N ASN A 121 15.25 23.37 -10.98
CA ASN A 121 15.02 22.69 -9.69
C ASN A 121 14.41 21.28 -9.87
N LEU A 122 14.14 20.86 -11.10
CA LEU A 122 13.57 19.55 -11.34
C LEU A 122 14.56 18.45 -11.00
N LYS A 123 14.09 17.47 -10.22
CA LYS A 123 14.86 16.30 -9.83
C LYS A 123 14.27 15.04 -10.42
N CYS A 124 15.10 14.07 -10.71
CA CYS A 124 14.60 12.77 -11.18
C CYS A 124 15.34 11.59 -10.56
N HIS A 125 14.65 10.45 -10.49
CA HIS A 125 15.24 9.13 -10.34
C HIS A 125 15.06 8.33 -11.63
N ILE A 126 16.14 7.73 -12.13
CA ILE A 126 16.08 6.86 -13.31
C ILE A 126 15.67 5.46 -12.87
N LYS A 127 14.63 4.93 -13.51
CA LYS A 127 14.11 3.60 -13.21
C LYS A 127 14.71 2.55 -14.12
N ILE A 128 15.25 1.49 -13.52
CA ILE A 128 15.82 0.33 -14.23
C ILE A 128 14.84 -0.84 -14.17
N ASN A 129 14.62 -1.51 -15.30
CA ASN A 129 13.90 -2.76 -15.37
C ASN A 129 14.88 -3.93 -15.28
N THR A 130 14.89 -4.59 -14.15
CA THR A 130 15.75 -5.75 -13.89
C THR A 130 15.03 -7.10 -14.07
N GLY A 131 13.81 -7.09 -14.63
CA GLY A 131 13.05 -8.31 -14.89
C GLY A 131 11.57 -8.27 -14.51
N MET A 132 11.12 -7.24 -13.81
CA MET A 132 9.69 -7.08 -13.48
C MET A 132 8.84 -6.74 -14.71
N ASN A 133 9.43 -6.15 -15.76
CA ASN A 133 8.78 -5.84 -17.05
C ASN A 133 7.53 -4.96 -16.96
N ARG A 134 7.50 -4.07 -15.97
CA ARG A 134 6.39 -3.11 -15.79
C ARG A 134 6.77 -1.72 -16.29
N LEU A 135 7.86 -1.15 -15.81
CA LEU A 135 8.43 0.15 -16.18
C LEU A 135 9.93 0.10 -15.93
N GLY A 136 10.70 0.86 -16.69
CA GLY A 136 12.13 1.02 -16.50
C GLY A 136 12.94 0.62 -17.72
N ILE A 137 14.18 1.08 -17.77
CA ILE A 137 15.15 0.88 -18.83
C ILE A 137 15.80 -0.49 -18.65
N SER A 138 15.85 -1.30 -19.72
CA SER A 138 16.33 -2.68 -19.66
C SER A 138 17.76 -2.86 -20.20
N LYS A 139 18.24 -1.93 -21.02
CA LYS A 139 19.52 -2.07 -21.74
C LYS A 139 20.52 -1.01 -21.29
N GLU A 140 21.79 -1.40 -21.18
CA GLU A 140 22.89 -0.51 -20.79
C GLU A 140 23.01 0.72 -21.72
N ASN A 141 23.02 0.49 -23.04
CA ASN A 141 23.14 1.61 -24.00
C ASN A 141 21.95 2.59 -23.89
N GLU A 142 20.75 2.09 -23.70
CA GLU A 142 19.56 2.91 -23.48
C GLU A 142 19.66 3.70 -22.15
N PHE A 143 20.20 3.08 -21.11
CA PHE A 143 20.45 3.77 -19.84
C PHE A 143 21.43 4.94 -20.01
N LEU A 144 22.55 4.74 -20.69
CA LEU A 144 23.52 5.80 -20.93
C LEU A 144 22.94 6.93 -21.78
N GLU A 145 22.14 6.62 -22.80
CA GLU A 145 21.42 7.63 -23.61
C GLU A 145 20.42 8.40 -22.74
N VAL A 146 19.63 7.73 -21.91
CA VAL A 146 18.68 8.38 -21.00
C VAL A 146 19.42 9.25 -19.98
N PHE A 147 20.52 8.76 -19.40
CA PHE A 147 21.33 9.51 -18.45
C PHE A 147 21.85 10.82 -19.04
N ASP A 148 22.33 10.78 -20.27
CA ASP A 148 22.76 11.98 -21.02
C ASP A 148 21.58 12.93 -21.31
N LEU A 149 20.47 12.40 -21.78
CA LEU A 149 19.28 13.18 -22.12
C LEU A 149 18.74 14.00 -20.93
N VAL A 150 18.77 13.46 -19.71
CA VAL A 150 18.26 14.15 -18.51
C VAL A 150 19.36 14.84 -17.69
N SER A 151 20.59 14.93 -18.21
CA SER A 151 21.73 15.57 -17.53
C SER A 151 21.58 17.06 -17.30
N ASN A 152 20.61 17.71 -17.97
CA ASN A 152 20.27 19.12 -17.78
C ASN A 152 19.39 19.40 -16.56
N ILE A 153 18.96 18.35 -15.84
CA ILE A 153 18.24 18.41 -14.56
C ILE A 153 19.00 17.60 -13.50
N CYS A 154 18.59 17.69 -12.23
CA CYS A 154 19.22 16.94 -11.16
C CYS A 154 18.85 15.46 -11.20
N ILE A 155 19.78 14.57 -11.59
CA ILE A 155 19.62 13.13 -11.44
C ILE A 155 19.93 12.79 -9.97
N GLU A 156 18.88 12.79 -9.11
CA GLU A 156 19.02 12.58 -7.68
C GLU A 156 19.20 11.10 -7.32
N GLY A 157 18.73 10.17 -8.17
CA GLY A 157 18.88 8.75 -7.86
C GLY A 157 18.57 7.78 -8.99
N ILE A 158 18.81 6.51 -8.70
CA ILE A 158 18.54 5.37 -9.59
C ILE A 158 17.88 4.25 -8.80
N TYR A 159 16.87 3.60 -9.38
CA TYR A 159 16.19 2.53 -8.67
C TYR A 159 15.65 1.42 -9.56
N SER A 160 15.43 0.27 -8.93
CA SER A 160 14.70 -0.84 -9.52
C SER A 160 13.70 -1.44 -8.52
N HIS A 161 13.09 -2.56 -8.87
CA HIS A 161 12.13 -3.25 -8.01
C HIS A 161 12.25 -4.77 -8.18
N ILE A 162 12.49 -5.46 -7.06
CA ILE A 162 12.50 -6.92 -7.01
C ILE A 162 11.06 -7.43 -7.08
N TYR A 163 10.76 -8.33 -8.01
CA TYR A 163 9.41 -8.85 -8.19
C TYR A 163 9.12 -10.11 -7.37
N GLU A 164 10.16 -10.83 -6.95
CA GLU A 164 10.04 -12.08 -6.17
C GLU A 164 11.24 -12.19 -5.19
N ALA A 165 11.11 -11.51 -4.05
CA ALA A 165 12.16 -11.48 -3.03
C ALA A 165 12.21 -12.75 -2.17
N SER A 166 11.25 -13.67 -2.28
CA SER A 166 11.28 -14.98 -1.64
C SER A 166 12.19 -15.98 -2.37
N ASN A 167 12.55 -15.72 -3.63
CA ASN A 167 13.40 -16.54 -4.47
C ASN A 167 14.78 -15.88 -4.59
N GLU A 168 15.79 -16.50 -3.96
CA GLU A 168 17.16 -15.97 -3.90
C GLU A 168 17.81 -15.89 -5.29
N GLU A 169 17.58 -16.85 -6.18
CA GLU A 169 18.14 -16.84 -7.54
C GLU A 169 17.60 -15.65 -8.34
N VAL A 170 16.29 -15.39 -8.23
CA VAL A 170 15.64 -14.24 -8.85
C VAL A 170 16.19 -12.94 -8.28
N TYR A 171 16.33 -12.85 -6.95
CA TYR A 171 16.89 -11.68 -6.29
C TYR A 171 18.32 -11.40 -6.77
N LEU A 172 19.21 -12.38 -6.72
CA LEU A 172 20.63 -12.23 -7.13
C LEU A 172 20.75 -11.87 -8.60
N LYS A 173 19.95 -12.45 -9.48
CA LYS A 173 19.90 -12.09 -10.90
C LYS A 173 19.50 -10.62 -11.10
N GLN A 174 18.42 -10.16 -10.44
CA GLN A 174 17.97 -8.78 -10.55
C GLN A 174 18.97 -7.79 -9.94
N LEU A 175 19.59 -8.16 -8.80
CA LEU A 175 20.64 -7.37 -8.17
C LEU A 175 21.85 -7.22 -9.09
N GLY A 176 22.33 -8.30 -9.70
CA GLY A 176 23.47 -8.27 -10.63
C GLY A 176 23.22 -7.41 -11.87
N ILE A 177 22.01 -7.47 -12.46
CA ILE A 177 21.61 -6.59 -13.56
C ILE A 177 21.62 -5.12 -13.10
N PHE A 178 21.07 -4.83 -11.93
CA PHE A 178 21.00 -3.48 -11.39
C PHE A 178 22.39 -2.92 -11.12
N GLU A 179 23.24 -3.68 -10.44
CA GLU A 179 24.63 -3.32 -10.12
C GLU A 179 25.46 -3.04 -11.38
N ASN A 180 25.36 -3.89 -12.40
CA ASN A 180 26.08 -3.72 -13.64
C ASN A 180 25.72 -2.42 -14.37
N ILE A 181 24.45 -2.02 -14.32
CA ILE A 181 23.99 -0.75 -14.94
C ILE A 181 24.45 0.44 -14.11
N VAL A 182 24.24 0.42 -12.79
CA VAL A 182 24.59 1.55 -11.90
C VAL A 182 26.10 1.83 -11.96
N LYS A 183 26.95 0.81 -12.00
CA LYS A 183 28.41 0.95 -12.06
C LYS A 183 28.96 1.52 -13.38
N LYS A 184 28.12 1.83 -14.38
CA LYS A 184 28.54 2.47 -15.63
C LYS A 184 28.75 3.98 -15.52
N ILE A 185 28.31 4.56 -14.43
CA ILE A 185 28.42 6.00 -14.14
C ILE A 185 29.02 6.22 -12.75
N ASP A 186 29.43 7.43 -12.48
CA ASP A 186 29.69 7.87 -11.11
C ASP A 186 28.36 8.12 -10.40
N TYR A 187 28.08 7.31 -9.37
CA TYR A 187 26.84 7.36 -8.58
C TYR A 187 27.07 7.79 -7.12
N SER A 188 28.27 8.27 -6.81
CA SER A 188 28.70 8.57 -5.42
C SER A 188 27.77 9.53 -4.67
N ASP A 189 27.19 10.50 -5.39
CA ASP A 189 26.28 11.50 -4.85
C ASP A 189 24.80 11.17 -5.06
N MET A 190 24.48 9.94 -5.51
CA MET A 190 23.12 9.55 -5.87
C MET A 190 22.47 8.65 -4.83
N ILE A 191 21.13 8.70 -4.81
CA ILE A 191 20.31 7.75 -4.03
C ILE A 191 20.11 6.49 -4.85
N ILE A 192 20.71 5.40 -4.42
CA ILE A 192 20.55 4.09 -5.09
C ILE A 192 19.65 3.22 -4.25
N HIS A 193 18.48 2.86 -4.78
CA HIS A 193 17.50 2.08 -4.02
C HIS A 193 16.87 0.93 -4.83
N LEU A 194 16.89 -0.27 -4.25
CA LEU A 194 16.38 -1.50 -4.83
C LEU A 194 15.38 -2.18 -3.89
N SER A 195 15.78 -2.40 -2.64
CA SER A 195 15.05 -3.17 -1.66
C SER A 195 13.70 -2.53 -1.31
N ALA A 196 12.66 -3.35 -1.30
CA ALA A 196 11.35 -3.06 -0.72
C ALA A 196 11.11 -4.04 0.43
N SER A 197 9.91 -4.06 1.03
CA SER A 197 9.58 -4.78 2.26
C SER A 197 10.23 -6.16 2.39
N ASP A 198 10.01 -7.06 1.43
CA ASP A 198 10.50 -8.45 1.52
C ASP A 198 12.01 -8.56 1.26
N ALA A 199 12.54 -7.84 0.26
CA ALA A 199 13.97 -7.85 -0.02
C ALA A 199 14.78 -7.24 1.13
N LEU A 200 14.23 -6.23 1.83
CA LEU A 200 14.85 -5.61 3.00
C LEU A 200 15.13 -6.61 4.13
N VAL A 201 14.17 -7.49 4.40
CA VAL A 201 14.27 -8.44 5.52
C VAL A 201 14.90 -9.77 5.13
N ASN A 202 14.94 -10.10 3.84
CA ASN A 202 15.46 -11.38 3.37
C ASN A 202 16.97 -11.34 3.09
N TYR A 203 17.52 -10.18 2.73
CA TYR A 203 18.91 -10.07 2.26
C TYR A 203 19.63 -8.92 2.94
N SER A 204 20.95 -9.10 3.10
CA SER A 204 21.83 -8.03 3.56
C SER A 204 21.89 -6.89 2.54
N LYS A 205 22.06 -5.67 3.02
CA LYS A 205 22.21 -4.49 2.17
C LYS A 205 23.49 -4.58 1.32
N PRO A 206 23.42 -4.50 -0.02
CA PRO A 206 24.60 -4.34 -0.86
C PRO A 206 25.28 -2.97 -0.65
N ASP A 207 26.62 -2.93 -0.70
CA ASP A 207 27.40 -1.73 -0.36
C ASP A 207 27.06 -0.49 -1.21
N PHE A 208 26.73 -0.70 -2.50
CA PHE A 208 26.40 0.40 -3.42
C PHE A 208 24.99 0.95 -3.26
N ILE A 209 24.14 0.34 -2.41
CA ILE A 209 22.76 0.76 -2.15
C ILE A 209 22.73 1.57 -0.85
N ASN A 210 22.10 2.74 -0.87
CA ASN A 210 21.97 3.63 0.29
C ASN A 210 20.52 3.97 0.64
N GLY A 211 19.52 3.47 -0.16
CA GLY A 211 18.10 3.70 0.08
C GLY A 211 17.27 2.41 0.04
N CYS A 212 16.20 2.37 0.84
CA CYS A 212 15.20 1.30 0.82
C CYS A 212 13.78 1.87 0.86
N ARG A 213 12.80 1.09 0.38
CA ARG A 213 11.40 1.52 0.32
C ARG A 213 10.54 0.68 1.25
N LEU A 214 10.05 1.30 2.30
CA LEU A 214 9.13 0.70 3.25
C LEU A 214 7.70 0.79 2.70
N GLY A 215 7.12 -0.35 2.34
CA GLY A 215 5.75 -0.49 1.86
C GLY A 215 4.89 -1.20 2.89
N ILE A 216 4.37 -2.37 2.53
CA ILE A 216 3.45 -3.14 3.37
C ILE A 216 4.03 -3.48 4.76
N ILE A 217 5.34 -3.56 4.88
CA ILE A 217 6.00 -3.86 6.16
C ILE A 217 5.70 -2.80 7.23
N MET A 218 5.56 -1.52 6.86
CA MET A 218 5.18 -0.47 7.82
C MET A 218 3.84 -0.74 8.47
N TYR A 219 2.95 -1.38 7.73
CA TYR A 219 1.58 -1.67 8.15
C TYR A 219 1.46 -3.00 8.91
N GLY A 220 2.58 -3.64 9.25
CA GLY A 220 2.64 -4.80 10.12
C GLY A 220 2.80 -6.15 9.41
N PHE A 221 2.81 -6.20 8.08
CA PHE A 221 2.86 -7.46 7.33
C PHE A 221 4.29 -7.87 7.04
N ASN A 222 4.81 -8.77 7.86
CA ASN A 222 6.08 -9.45 7.67
C ASN A 222 6.20 -10.65 8.59
N ASP A 223 6.83 -11.76 8.13
CA ASP A 223 6.98 -13.00 8.88
C ASP A 223 8.27 -13.07 9.71
N LYS A 224 9.27 -12.21 9.40
CA LYS A 224 10.59 -12.24 10.04
C LYS A 224 10.75 -11.24 11.20
N ILE A 225 10.05 -10.12 11.11
CA ILE A 225 10.05 -9.10 12.18
C ILE A 225 8.66 -9.08 12.80
N LYS A 226 8.59 -9.28 14.12
CA LYS A 226 7.31 -9.16 14.83
C LYS A 226 6.87 -7.70 14.86
N LEU A 227 5.85 -7.39 14.08
CA LEU A 227 5.24 -6.07 13.94
C LEU A 227 3.80 -6.10 14.46
N ASP A 228 3.30 -4.92 14.81
CA ASP A 228 1.97 -4.77 15.38
C ASP A 228 0.94 -4.41 14.30
N SER A 229 -0.30 -4.87 14.48
CA SER A 229 -1.41 -4.54 13.58
C SER A 229 -1.73 -3.05 13.63
N THR A 230 -1.91 -2.45 12.46
CA THR A 230 -2.20 -1.03 12.30
C THR A 230 -3.62 -0.75 11.80
N PHE A 231 -4.37 -1.80 11.41
CA PHE A 231 -5.61 -1.67 10.65
C PHE A 231 -6.68 -2.65 11.12
N ARG A 232 -7.88 -2.14 11.42
CA ARG A 232 -9.08 -2.92 11.74
C ARG A 232 -10.29 -2.32 11.04
N VAL A 233 -11.23 -3.18 10.60
CA VAL A 233 -12.55 -2.73 10.14
C VAL A 233 -13.61 -3.32 11.05
N VAL A 234 -14.35 -2.46 11.69
CA VAL A 234 -15.39 -2.81 12.65
C VAL A 234 -16.74 -2.23 12.24
N SER A 235 -17.78 -2.93 12.67
CA SER A 235 -19.17 -2.53 12.55
C SER A 235 -19.94 -2.99 13.80
N GLU A 236 -21.26 -2.94 13.77
CA GLU A 236 -22.11 -3.46 14.84
C GLU A 236 -23.28 -4.26 14.30
N VAL A 237 -23.86 -5.13 15.11
CA VAL A 237 -25.14 -5.78 14.82
C VAL A 237 -26.27 -4.77 14.96
N ILE A 238 -27.04 -4.51 13.91
CA ILE A 238 -28.15 -3.55 13.97
C ILE A 238 -29.52 -4.22 14.13
N GLN A 239 -29.61 -5.52 13.79
CA GLN A 239 -30.83 -6.33 13.91
C GLN A 239 -30.47 -7.79 13.99
N ILE A 240 -31.31 -8.58 14.68
CA ILE A 240 -31.27 -10.05 14.66
C ILE A 240 -32.62 -10.55 14.15
N ASN A 241 -32.61 -11.30 13.05
CA ASN A 241 -33.76 -11.98 12.51
C ASN A 241 -33.74 -13.45 12.93
N THR A 242 -34.91 -14.02 13.19
CA THR A 242 -35.09 -15.47 13.42
C THR A 242 -35.76 -16.07 12.21
N LEU A 243 -35.14 -17.10 11.61
CA LEU A 243 -35.63 -17.81 10.45
C LEU A 243 -36.05 -19.22 10.86
N ASN A 244 -37.15 -19.71 10.28
CA ASN A 244 -37.58 -21.10 10.40
C ASN A 244 -37.02 -21.91 9.23
N LYS A 245 -36.94 -23.20 9.40
CA LYS A 245 -36.50 -24.12 8.35
C LYS A 245 -37.24 -23.89 7.03
N GLY A 246 -36.46 -23.62 5.99
CA GLY A 246 -36.99 -23.33 4.65
C GLY A 246 -37.10 -21.83 4.34
N ASP A 247 -37.08 -20.95 5.33
CA ASP A 247 -37.07 -19.50 5.09
C ASP A 247 -35.81 -19.10 4.33
N THR A 248 -35.95 -18.12 3.43
CA THR A 248 -34.84 -17.60 2.60
C THR A 248 -34.36 -16.27 3.07
N LEU A 249 -33.07 -15.94 2.79
CA LEU A 249 -32.41 -14.69 3.21
C LEU A 249 -31.84 -13.93 2.02
N GLY A 250 -32.11 -12.63 1.99
CA GLY A 250 -31.51 -11.68 1.08
C GLY A 250 -31.89 -11.86 -0.39
N TYR A 251 -31.17 -11.19 -1.27
CA TYR A 251 -31.44 -11.22 -2.71
C TYR A 251 -31.34 -12.64 -3.29
N ASN A 252 -32.36 -13.02 -4.08
CA ASN A 252 -32.50 -14.32 -4.76
C ASN A 252 -32.58 -15.50 -3.80
N GLY A 253 -32.79 -15.29 -2.50
CA GLY A 253 -32.91 -16.39 -1.53
C GLY A 253 -31.69 -17.33 -1.49
N MET A 254 -30.50 -16.81 -1.73
CA MET A 254 -29.27 -17.61 -1.84
C MET A 254 -28.88 -18.36 -0.57
N TYR A 255 -29.38 -17.94 0.58
CA TYR A 255 -29.31 -18.70 1.82
C TYR A 255 -30.70 -19.18 2.19
N GLN A 256 -30.81 -20.43 2.60
CA GLN A 256 -32.03 -21.02 3.13
C GLN A 256 -31.74 -21.63 4.49
N ALA A 257 -32.57 -21.29 5.48
CA ALA A 257 -32.43 -21.80 6.83
C ALA A 257 -32.62 -23.34 6.84
N SER A 258 -31.67 -24.04 7.48
CA SER A 258 -31.61 -25.51 7.56
C SER A 258 -32.37 -26.06 8.76
N SER A 259 -32.65 -25.22 9.75
CA SER A 259 -33.38 -25.56 10.98
C SER A 259 -34.29 -24.42 11.42
N ASP A 260 -35.21 -24.72 12.35
CA ASP A 260 -36.02 -23.70 12.99
C ASP A 260 -35.19 -22.86 13.96
N ASN A 261 -35.60 -21.62 14.14
CA ASN A 261 -34.99 -20.65 15.06
C ASN A 261 -33.52 -20.29 14.73
N GLU A 262 -33.09 -20.37 13.45
CA GLU A 262 -31.78 -19.86 13.06
C GLU A 262 -31.72 -18.33 13.22
N LYS A 263 -30.69 -17.85 13.94
CA LYS A 263 -30.49 -16.41 14.15
C LYS A 263 -29.52 -15.82 13.14
N ILE A 264 -29.93 -14.72 12.53
CA ILE A 264 -29.18 -13.99 11.51
C ILE A 264 -29.00 -12.55 11.97
N ALA A 265 -27.78 -12.16 12.25
CA ALA A 265 -27.41 -10.79 12.51
C ALA A 265 -27.27 -9.99 11.20
N VAL A 266 -27.82 -8.79 11.17
CA VAL A 266 -27.68 -7.82 10.09
C VAL A 266 -26.60 -6.81 10.49
N VAL A 267 -25.61 -6.61 9.62
CA VAL A 267 -24.46 -5.74 9.86
C VAL A 267 -24.43 -4.65 8.79
N PRO A 268 -24.35 -3.34 9.13
CA PRO A 268 -24.48 -2.23 8.19
C PRO A 268 -23.15 -1.93 7.47
N ILE A 269 -22.65 -2.90 6.71
CA ILE A 269 -21.51 -2.78 5.81
C ILE A 269 -21.72 -3.73 4.62
N GLY A 270 -21.40 -3.27 3.41
CA GLY A 270 -21.63 -4.05 2.20
C GLY A 270 -20.61 -3.81 1.11
N TYR A 271 -20.96 -4.16 -0.15
CA TYR A 271 -19.98 -4.10 -1.23
C TYR A 271 -19.61 -2.65 -1.63
N ALA A 272 -20.47 -1.66 -1.40
CA ALA A 272 -20.12 -0.26 -1.62
C ALA A 272 -19.10 0.28 -0.61
N ASP A 273 -18.93 -0.42 0.50
CA ASP A 273 -17.93 -0.13 1.53
C ASP A 273 -16.60 -0.87 1.31
N GLY A 274 -16.55 -1.77 0.32
CA GLY A 274 -15.37 -2.58 0.00
C GLY A 274 -15.47 -4.06 0.37
N ILE A 275 -16.57 -4.49 1.04
CA ILE A 275 -16.80 -5.91 1.35
C ILE A 275 -17.49 -6.60 0.18
N ILE A 276 -16.72 -6.95 -0.84
CA ILE A 276 -17.23 -7.54 -2.08
C ILE A 276 -17.99 -8.85 -1.84
N ARG A 277 -18.88 -9.22 -2.77
CA ARG A 277 -19.76 -10.39 -2.63
C ARG A 277 -19.03 -11.73 -2.45
N LYS A 278 -17.78 -11.85 -2.93
CA LYS A 278 -16.93 -13.05 -2.70
C LYS A 278 -16.62 -13.30 -1.21
N ASN A 279 -16.84 -12.30 -0.33
CA ASN A 279 -16.73 -12.48 1.12
C ASN A 279 -17.84 -13.39 1.73
N THR A 280 -18.90 -13.74 1.02
CA THR A 280 -19.91 -14.69 1.50
C THR A 280 -19.26 -16.03 1.83
N GLY A 281 -19.55 -16.58 3.01
CA GLY A 281 -19.00 -17.84 3.51
C GLY A 281 -17.82 -17.71 4.45
N ARG A 282 -17.00 -16.63 4.35
CA ARG A 282 -15.93 -16.40 5.32
C ARG A 282 -16.47 -16.03 6.69
N TYR A 283 -15.64 -16.18 7.73
CA TYR A 283 -16.03 -15.76 9.06
C TYR A 283 -15.67 -14.29 9.35
N VAL A 284 -16.38 -13.73 10.32
CA VAL A 284 -16.10 -12.50 11.06
C VAL A 284 -16.04 -12.83 12.54
N TYR A 285 -15.54 -11.90 13.37
CA TYR A 285 -15.59 -12.08 14.82
C TYR A 285 -16.70 -11.23 15.44
N ILE A 286 -17.46 -11.82 16.36
CA ILE A 286 -18.38 -11.14 17.29
C ILE A 286 -18.12 -11.73 18.66
N ASN A 287 -17.86 -10.90 19.67
CA ASN A 287 -17.56 -11.35 21.03
C ASN A 287 -16.44 -12.40 21.09
N ASN A 288 -15.37 -12.24 20.28
CA ASN A 288 -14.25 -13.17 20.13
C ASN A 288 -14.60 -14.56 19.55
N LYS A 289 -15.81 -14.78 19.08
CA LYS A 289 -16.22 -16.01 18.37
C LYS A 289 -16.29 -15.79 16.87
N LYS A 290 -16.05 -16.84 16.10
CA LYS A 290 -16.13 -16.84 14.64
C LYS A 290 -17.55 -17.16 14.19
N TYR A 291 -18.13 -16.33 13.31
CA TYR A 291 -19.44 -16.50 12.71
C TYR A 291 -19.36 -16.27 11.21
N ASN A 292 -20.02 -17.09 10.43
CA ASN A 292 -19.93 -17.02 8.97
C ASN A 292 -20.90 -16.01 8.36
N ILE A 293 -20.42 -15.27 7.38
CA ILE A 293 -21.26 -14.46 6.49
C ILE A 293 -22.10 -15.39 5.64
N VAL A 294 -23.41 -15.17 5.59
CA VAL A 294 -24.36 -15.99 4.85
C VAL A 294 -25.18 -15.16 3.86
N GLY A 295 -25.69 -15.81 2.82
CA GLY A 295 -26.48 -15.15 1.78
C GLY A 295 -25.66 -14.14 0.95
N ASN A 296 -26.35 -13.43 0.06
CA ASN A 296 -25.73 -12.42 -0.77
C ASN A 296 -25.45 -11.13 0.01
N ILE A 297 -24.20 -10.67 0.00
CA ILE A 297 -23.86 -9.34 0.51
C ILE A 297 -24.57 -8.29 -0.33
N CYS A 298 -25.24 -7.35 0.33
CA CYS A 298 -25.96 -6.24 -0.27
C CYS A 298 -25.03 -5.03 -0.47
N MET A 299 -25.54 -3.95 -1.06
CA MET A 299 -24.78 -2.71 -1.25
C MET A 299 -24.26 -2.15 0.07
N ASP A 300 -25.12 -2.10 1.11
CA ASP A 300 -24.89 -1.43 2.37
C ASP A 300 -24.96 -2.35 3.60
N MET A 301 -25.24 -3.63 3.41
CA MET A 301 -25.46 -4.59 4.51
C MET A 301 -24.97 -5.98 4.16
N LEU A 302 -24.61 -6.74 5.17
CA LEU A 302 -24.35 -8.17 5.08
C LEU A 302 -25.04 -8.92 6.23
N PHE A 303 -25.10 -10.23 6.13
CA PHE A 303 -25.77 -11.12 7.05
C PHE A 303 -24.77 -12.10 7.66
N VAL A 304 -24.88 -12.34 8.95
CA VAL A 304 -24.02 -13.26 9.70
C VAL A 304 -24.89 -14.26 10.45
N LYS A 305 -24.66 -15.56 10.24
CA LYS A 305 -25.34 -16.60 11.03
C LYS A 305 -24.73 -16.63 12.43
N VAL A 306 -25.55 -16.44 13.47
CA VAL A 306 -25.10 -16.29 14.86
C VAL A 306 -25.84 -17.24 15.81
N ASP A 307 -25.36 -17.38 17.04
CA ASP A 307 -26.01 -18.09 18.14
C ASP A 307 -26.70 -17.12 19.13
N ASP A 308 -27.27 -17.66 20.21
CA ASP A 308 -28.01 -16.91 21.22
C ASP A 308 -27.13 -15.97 22.08
N SER A 309 -25.81 -16.06 21.96
CA SER A 309 -24.88 -15.20 22.69
C SER A 309 -24.68 -13.82 22.05
N VAL A 310 -25.16 -13.62 20.83
CA VAL A 310 -25.03 -12.37 20.08
C VAL A 310 -26.26 -11.50 20.25
N ASN A 311 -26.05 -10.22 20.52
CA ASN A 311 -27.09 -9.23 20.74
C ASN A 311 -26.98 -8.08 19.74
N VAL A 312 -28.08 -7.32 19.58
CA VAL A 312 -28.07 -6.04 18.86
C VAL A 312 -27.09 -5.09 19.57
N TYR A 313 -26.29 -4.38 18.77
CA TYR A 313 -25.16 -3.50 19.15
C TYR A 313 -23.87 -4.20 19.55
N ASP A 314 -23.80 -5.53 19.50
CA ASP A 314 -22.50 -6.22 19.60
C ASP A 314 -21.59 -5.82 18.45
N GLN A 315 -20.31 -5.59 18.76
CA GLN A 315 -19.29 -5.23 17.78
C GLN A 315 -18.98 -6.41 16.85
N VAL A 316 -18.90 -6.11 15.57
CA VAL A 316 -18.50 -7.06 14.50
C VAL A 316 -17.15 -6.64 13.93
N GLU A 317 -16.15 -7.52 14.02
CA GLU A 317 -14.82 -7.30 13.46
C GLU A 317 -14.73 -7.96 12.08
N LEU A 318 -14.82 -7.15 11.03
CA LEU A 318 -14.77 -7.59 9.62
C LEU A 318 -13.33 -7.90 9.19
N LEU A 319 -12.39 -7.09 9.66
CA LEU A 319 -10.94 -7.25 9.61
C LEU A 319 -10.43 -6.93 11.02
N ARG A 320 -9.84 -7.91 11.70
CA ARG A 320 -9.51 -7.78 13.13
C ARG A 320 -8.05 -7.39 13.37
N ASP A 321 -7.14 -8.10 12.74
CA ASP A 321 -5.69 -8.03 12.91
C ASP A 321 -4.98 -8.58 11.66
N ILE A 322 -3.66 -8.61 11.69
CA ILE A 322 -2.83 -9.12 10.57
C ILE A 322 -3.21 -10.56 10.19
N GLU A 323 -3.40 -11.45 11.16
CA GLU A 323 -3.74 -12.86 10.91
C GLU A 323 -5.10 -12.98 10.22
N HIS A 324 -6.08 -12.20 10.69
CA HIS A 324 -7.41 -12.20 10.08
C HIS A 324 -7.40 -11.56 8.68
N ILE A 325 -6.61 -10.52 8.43
CA ILE A 325 -6.45 -9.91 7.10
C ILE A 325 -5.77 -10.90 6.14
N ASN A 326 -4.75 -11.64 6.58
CA ASN A 326 -4.13 -12.72 5.81
C ASN A 326 -5.14 -13.81 5.46
N TYR A 327 -5.90 -14.31 6.43
CA TYR A 327 -6.99 -15.26 6.18
C TYR A 327 -8.00 -14.73 5.14
N VAL A 328 -8.43 -13.47 5.27
CA VAL A 328 -9.38 -12.86 4.31
C VAL A 328 -8.76 -12.77 2.92
N SER A 329 -7.48 -12.41 2.80
CA SER A 329 -6.80 -12.34 1.50
C SER A 329 -6.69 -13.72 0.85
N GLU A 330 -6.34 -14.75 1.60
CA GLU A 330 -6.32 -16.15 1.12
C GLU A 330 -7.72 -16.62 0.69
N TYR A 331 -8.76 -16.35 1.50
CA TYR A 331 -10.14 -16.68 1.18
C TYR A 331 -10.62 -16.03 -0.13
N LEU A 332 -10.20 -14.79 -0.38
CA LEU A 332 -10.56 -14.02 -1.57
C LEU A 332 -9.67 -14.34 -2.78
N ASP A 333 -8.61 -15.15 -2.62
CA ASP A 333 -7.58 -15.41 -3.63
C ASP A 333 -6.88 -14.13 -4.08
N THR A 334 -6.38 -13.37 -3.09
CA THR A 334 -5.69 -12.09 -3.29
C THR A 334 -4.63 -11.85 -2.20
N ILE A 335 -4.17 -10.62 -2.04
CA ILE A 335 -3.13 -10.21 -1.10
C ILE A 335 -3.65 -9.18 -0.08
N PRO A 336 -3.04 -9.09 1.12
CA PRO A 336 -3.44 -8.13 2.16
C PRO A 336 -3.52 -6.67 1.69
N TYR A 337 -2.64 -6.27 0.77
CA TYR A 337 -2.65 -4.92 0.16
C TYR A 337 -4.01 -4.57 -0.46
N GLU A 338 -4.55 -5.49 -1.28
CA GLU A 338 -5.82 -5.26 -1.96
C GLU A 338 -6.96 -5.24 -0.96
N VAL A 339 -6.97 -6.16 0.00
CA VAL A 339 -8.00 -6.20 1.06
C VAL A 339 -8.11 -4.86 1.79
N MET A 340 -6.99 -4.25 2.18
CA MET A 340 -6.99 -2.96 2.87
C MET A 340 -7.32 -1.79 1.95
N CYS A 341 -6.73 -1.76 0.74
CA CYS A 341 -6.93 -0.66 -0.21
C CYS A 341 -8.37 -0.58 -0.76
N THR A 342 -9.10 -1.70 -0.79
CA THR A 342 -10.48 -1.74 -1.30
C THR A 342 -11.50 -1.20 -0.30
N ILE A 343 -11.17 -1.04 0.98
CA ILE A 343 -12.06 -0.40 1.96
C ILE A 343 -12.31 1.05 1.55
N SER A 344 -13.53 1.33 1.13
CA SER A 344 -13.88 2.60 0.52
C SER A 344 -13.84 3.77 1.51
N LYS A 345 -13.78 5.00 0.98
CA LYS A 345 -13.82 6.23 1.81
C LYS A 345 -15.18 6.47 2.50
N ARG A 346 -16.21 5.67 2.20
CA ARG A 346 -17.48 5.65 2.95
C ARG A 346 -17.31 5.10 4.37
N VAL A 347 -16.29 4.28 4.60
CA VAL A 347 -15.89 3.79 5.93
C VAL A 347 -14.95 4.82 6.53
N GLU A 348 -15.40 5.53 7.54
CA GLU A 348 -14.61 6.57 8.22
C GLU A 348 -13.33 5.95 8.83
N ARG A 349 -12.20 6.67 8.73
CA ARG A 349 -10.94 6.29 9.42
C ARG A 349 -10.93 6.96 10.80
N VAL A 350 -10.85 6.15 11.84
CA VAL A 350 -10.73 6.59 13.23
C VAL A 350 -9.30 6.30 13.69
N TYR A 351 -8.58 7.35 14.07
CA TYR A 351 -7.17 7.24 14.44
C TYR A 351 -6.99 7.02 15.94
N ILE A 352 -6.21 5.97 16.29
CA ILE A 352 -5.82 5.64 17.67
C ILE A 352 -4.36 6.04 17.88
N LEU A 353 -4.11 6.85 18.93
CA LEU A 353 -2.80 7.37 19.33
C LEU A 353 -2.13 6.49 20.39
#